data_d3eb419d12ce9652b3feb6ca9caf4122
#
_entry.id   d3eb419d12ce9652b3feb6ca9caf4122
#
_cell.length_a   1.000
_cell.length_b   1.000
_cell.length_c   1.000
_cell.angle_alpha   90.00
_cell.angle_beta   90.00
_cell.angle_gamma   90.00
#
_symmetry.space_group_name_H-M   'P 1'
#
loop_
_entity.id
_entity.type
_entity.pdbx_description
1 polymer ?
#
loop_
_entity_poly.entity_id
_entity_poly.type
_entity_poly.pdbx_seq_one_letter_code
_entity_poly.pdbx_strand_id
1 'polypeptide(L)'
;LVGSEMCIRDSFYREKILGKKLNPYLNTIKNAAVLVEKRYGKYYGGKQHHNIDAYLKSTFELVNKEFENELREMRTHHMRSSDDIQRCIYSYVALAEKRAHLCYVSKRHSFRIQIENRSLYETFKQYNPKLFCMNDSERAKDEDRAFAINFISSLFPVKSEFEK
;
A
#
# COMPACT_ATOMS: atom_id res chain seq x y z
N LEU A 1 -10.10 -5.66 1.28
CA LEU A 1 -9.15 -4.90 2.09
C LEU A 1 -8.44 -5.81 3.05
N VAL A 2 -7.13 -5.88 2.94
CA VAL A 2 -6.39 -6.92 3.59
C VAL A 2 -5.19 -6.36 4.30
N GLY A 3 -5.20 -6.51 5.59
CA GLY A 3 -4.01 -6.42 6.37
C GLY A 3 -3.83 -7.70 7.18
N SER A 4 -2.65 -8.27 7.17
CA SER A 4 -2.34 -9.24 8.20
C SER A 4 -2.22 -8.48 9.52
N GLU A 5 -3.18 -8.63 10.41
CA GLU A 5 -3.15 -8.01 11.76
C GLU A 5 -1.85 -8.30 12.51
N MET A 6 -1.21 -9.43 12.20
CA MET A 6 0.05 -9.83 12.85
C MET A 6 1.21 -8.87 12.61
N CYS A 7 1.36 -8.29 11.41
CA CYS A 7 2.55 -7.47 11.13
C CYS A 7 2.58 -6.12 11.89
N ILE A 8 1.42 -5.48 12.10
CA ILE A 8 1.38 -4.17 12.78
C ILE A 8 1.24 -4.34 14.28
N ARG A 9 0.48 -5.34 14.71
CA ARG A 9 0.38 -5.69 16.12
C ARG A 9 1.74 -6.07 16.69
N ASP A 10 2.54 -6.86 15.95
CA ASP A 10 3.92 -7.18 16.31
C ASP A 10 4.84 -5.95 16.29
N SER A 11 4.68 -5.05 15.32
CA SER A 11 5.49 -3.84 15.24
C SER A 11 5.15 -2.86 16.36
N PHE A 12 3.86 -2.68 16.69
CA PHE A 12 3.40 -1.88 17.81
C PHE A 12 3.82 -2.49 19.17
N TYR A 13 3.74 -3.81 19.28
CA TYR A 13 4.22 -4.55 20.45
C TYR A 13 5.73 -4.38 20.61
N ARG A 14 6.49 -4.46 19.53
CA ARG A 14 7.95 -4.23 19.54
C ARG A 14 8.32 -2.81 19.94
N GLU A 15 7.59 -1.80 19.47
CA GLU A 15 7.82 -0.41 19.87
C GLU A 15 7.53 -0.23 21.36
N LYS A 16 6.38 -0.71 21.83
CA LYS A 16 5.91 -0.49 23.19
C LYS A 16 6.68 -1.32 24.23
N ILE A 17 7.11 -2.52 23.90
CA ILE A 17 7.78 -3.45 24.84
C ILE A 17 9.29 -3.48 24.66
N LEU A 18 9.79 -3.38 23.43
CA LEU A 18 11.22 -3.47 23.12
C LEU A 18 11.88 -2.11 22.91
N GLY A 19 11.11 -1.00 22.96
CA GLY A 19 11.62 0.35 22.72
C GLY A 19 12.20 0.57 21.31
N LYS A 20 11.93 -0.33 20.36
CA LYS A 20 12.40 -0.21 18.97
C LYS A 20 11.51 0.78 18.23
N LYS A 21 12.12 1.85 17.71
CA LYS A 21 11.42 2.81 16.84
C LYS A 21 10.87 2.11 15.60
N LEU A 22 9.61 2.39 15.28
CA LEU A 22 9.03 2.00 14.00
C LEU A 22 9.78 2.70 12.85
N ASN A 23 9.89 2.04 11.70
CA ASN A 23 10.37 2.73 10.52
C ASN A 23 9.35 3.79 10.07
N PRO A 24 9.76 4.83 9.33
CA PRO A 24 8.87 5.94 8.92
C PRO A 24 7.57 5.46 8.25
N TYR A 25 7.65 4.43 7.42
CA TYR A 25 6.47 3.88 6.74
C TYR A 25 5.45 3.25 7.71
N LEU A 26 5.91 2.52 8.74
CA LEU A 26 5.02 1.93 9.73
C LEU A 26 4.42 2.99 10.64
N ASN A 27 5.15 4.08 10.91
CA ASN A 27 4.60 5.22 11.63
C ASN A 27 3.43 5.85 10.87
N THR A 28 3.53 6.03 9.56
CA THR A 28 2.42 6.62 8.78
C THR A 28 1.14 5.77 8.83
N ILE A 29 1.27 4.45 8.93
CA ILE A 29 0.13 3.54 9.13
C ILE A 29 -0.46 3.69 10.54
N LYS A 30 0.41 3.75 11.55
CA LYS A 30 0.00 3.97 12.95
C LYS A 30 -0.74 5.29 13.11
N ASN A 31 -0.24 6.37 12.48
CA ASN A 31 -0.88 7.68 12.52
C ASN A 31 -2.31 7.61 11.98
N ALA A 32 -2.51 6.95 10.83
CA ALA A 32 -3.85 6.74 10.27
C ALA A 32 -4.76 5.97 11.24
N ALA A 33 -4.25 4.91 11.87
CA ALA A 33 -5.02 4.10 12.81
C ALA A 33 -5.41 4.89 14.07
N VAL A 34 -4.49 5.68 14.61
CA VAL A 34 -4.73 6.53 15.81
C VAL A 34 -5.76 7.62 15.52
N LEU A 35 -5.71 8.25 14.33
CA LEU A 35 -6.70 9.25 13.96
C LEU A 35 -8.09 8.65 13.87
N VAL A 36 -8.22 7.48 13.24
CA VAL A 36 -9.52 6.79 13.15
C VAL A 36 -9.99 6.31 14.52
N GLU A 37 -9.10 5.81 15.38
CA GLU A 37 -9.46 5.44 16.75
C GLU A 37 -9.97 6.64 17.54
N LYS A 38 -9.29 7.78 17.46
CA LYS A 38 -9.70 9.02 18.13
C LYS A 38 -11.08 9.50 17.68
N ARG A 39 -11.41 9.33 16.41
CA ARG A 39 -12.68 9.82 15.83
C ARG A 39 -13.83 8.83 15.99
N TYR A 40 -13.57 7.54 15.83
CA TYR A 40 -14.58 6.49 15.73
C TYR A 40 -14.56 5.50 16.91
N GLY A 41 -13.60 5.62 17.83
CA GLY A 41 -13.44 4.70 18.94
C GLY A 41 -12.98 3.29 18.55
N LYS A 42 -12.46 3.13 17.31
CA LYS A 42 -12.06 1.82 16.76
C LYS A 42 -10.65 1.88 16.20
N TYR A 43 -9.78 1.03 16.69
CA TYR A 43 -8.40 0.90 16.23
C TYR A 43 -8.27 -0.19 15.18
N TYR A 44 -7.76 0.16 14.01
CA TYR A 44 -7.44 -0.76 12.94
C TYR A 44 -5.93 -0.79 12.72
N GLY A 45 -5.26 -1.83 13.22
CA GLY A 45 -3.79 -1.97 13.13
C GLY A 45 -3.29 -2.74 11.91
N GLY A 46 -4.17 -3.09 10.97
CA GLY A 46 -3.84 -3.94 9.84
C GLY A 46 -3.12 -3.19 8.71
N LYS A 47 -1.99 -3.72 8.22
CA LYS A 47 -1.38 -3.23 7.00
C LYS A 47 -2.22 -3.61 5.79
N GLN A 48 -2.64 -2.61 5.03
CA GLN A 48 -3.33 -2.84 3.77
C GLN A 48 -2.43 -3.61 2.80
N HIS A 49 -3.00 -4.61 2.12
CA HIS A 49 -2.26 -5.37 1.12
C HIS A 49 -1.90 -4.47 -0.07
N HIS A 50 -0.71 -4.65 -0.64
CA HIS A 50 -0.30 -3.97 -1.87
C HIS A 50 -1.02 -4.57 -3.07
N ASN A 51 -2.29 -4.25 -3.18
CA ASN A 51 -3.14 -4.59 -4.31
C ASN A 51 -3.84 -3.32 -4.79
N ILE A 52 -4.78 -3.46 -5.71
CA ILE A 52 -5.61 -2.33 -6.14
C ILE A 52 -6.45 -1.88 -4.96
N ASP A 53 -6.38 -0.59 -4.68
CA ASP A 53 -7.17 0.05 -3.66
C ASP A 53 -8.42 0.65 -4.30
N ALA A 54 -9.55 -0.02 -4.15
CA ALA A 54 -10.85 0.52 -4.55
C ALA A 54 -11.49 1.24 -3.36
N TYR A 55 -11.82 2.51 -3.53
CA TYR A 55 -12.51 3.32 -2.53
C TYR A 55 -13.85 3.80 -3.05
N LEU A 56 -14.86 3.83 -2.17
CA LEU A 56 -16.11 4.51 -2.47
C LEU A 56 -15.85 6.02 -2.52
N LYS A 57 -16.36 6.71 -3.53
CA LYS A 57 -16.25 8.16 -3.65
C LYS A 57 -16.74 8.87 -2.39
N SER A 58 -17.88 8.45 -1.85
CA SER A 58 -18.44 9.01 -0.61
C SER A 58 -17.53 8.82 0.62
N THR A 59 -16.80 7.71 0.72
CA THR A 59 -15.82 7.51 1.78
C THR A 59 -14.60 8.42 1.58
N PHE A 60 -14.15 8.59 0.34
CA PHE A 60 -13.07 9.51 0.02
C PHE A 60 -13.42 10.95 0.40
N GLU A 61 -14.60 11.41 0.04
CA GLU A 61 -15.11 12.76 0.38
C GLU A 61 -15.24 12.93 1.90
N LEU A 62 -15.77 11.94 2.60
CA LEU A 62 -15.91 11.95 4.06
C LEU A 62 -14.55 12.09 4.75
N VAL A 63 -13.58 11.28 4.38
CA VAL A 63 -12.22 11.31 4.97
C VAL A 63 -11.56 12.66 4.71
N ASN A 64 -11.65 13.19 3.48
CA ASN A 64 -11.07 14.51 3.17
C ASN A 64 -11.73 15.66 3.93
N LYS A 65 -13.02 15.52 4.29
CA LYS A 65 -13.74 16.50 5.12
C LYS A 65 -13.38 16.36 6.59
N GLU A 66 -13.40 15.17 7.14
CA GLU A 66 -13.22 14.93 8.58
C GLU A 66 -11.78 15.09 9.05
N PHE A 67 -10.81 14.82 8.19
CA PHE A 67 -9.37 14.91 8.47
C PHE A 67 -8.68 15.95 7.59
N GLU A 68 -9.41 17.00 7.23
CA GLU A 68 -8.92 18.04 6.31
C GLU A 68 -7.62 18.68 6.79
N ASN A 69 -7.52 19.02 8.08
CA ASN A 69 -6.36 19.70 8.64
C ASN A 69 -5.12 18.80 8.57
N GLU A 70 -5.24 17.56 9.04
CA GLU A 70 -4.13 16.58 9.07
C GLU A 70 -3.68 16.22 7.65
N LEU A 71 -4.63 16.02 6.73
CA LEU A 71 -4.32 15.71 5.34
C LEU A 71 -3.74 16.90 4.59
N ARG A 72 -4.16 18.13 4.92
CA ARG A 72 -3.61 19.35 4.31
C ARG A 72 -2.17 19.55 4.70
N GLU A 73 -1.83 19.39 5.98
CA GLU A 73 -0.45 19.47 6.47
C GLU A 73 0.45 18.48 5.73
N MET A 74 0.04 17.21 5.66
CA MET A 74 0.78 16.16 4.94
C MET A 74 1.05 16.52 3.46
N ARG A 75 0.09 17.18 2.77
CA ARG A 75 0.23 17.56 1.35
C ARG A 75 1.32 18.62 1.10
N THR A 76 1.78 19.32 2.14
CA THR A 76 2.88 20.28 2.02
C THR A 76 4.25 19.64 2.04
N HIS A 77 4.35 18.36 2.41
CA HIS A 77 5.61 17.65 2.50
C HIS A 77 6.12 17.24 1.11
N HIS A 78 7.32 17.65 0.74
CA HIS A 78 7.99 17.24 -0.51
C HIS A 78 8.40 15.78 -0.50
N MET A 79 8.73 15.25 0.67
CA MET A 79 9.14 13.86 0.89
C MET A 79 8.32 13.27 2.04
N ARG A 80 8.15 11.94 2.02
CA ARG A 80 7.45 11.24 3.08
C ARG A 80 8.10 11.47 4.44
N SER A 81 7.31 11.97 5.37
CA SER A 81 7.66 12.12 6.79
C SER A 81 7.12 10.96 7.63
N SER A 82 7.71 10.75 8.82
CA SER A 82 7.17 9.83 9.83
C SER A 82 5.80 10.27 10.36
N ASP A 83 5.47 11.55 10.21
CA ASP A 83 4.24 12.15 10.72
C ASP A 83 3.10 12.10 9.69
N ASP A 84 3.41 11.71 8.45
CA ASP A 84 2.42 11.55 7.39
C ASP A 84 1.36 10.51 7.76
N ILE A 85 0.22 10.61 7.08
CA ILE A 85 -0.91 9.69 7.21
C ILE A 85 -0.93 8.79 5.98
N GLN A 86 -0.86 7.48 6.20
CA GLN A 86 -0.92 6.51 5.12
C GLN A 86 -2.34 6.40 4.56
N ARG A 87 -2.47 6.13 3.27
CA ARG A 87 -3.74 5.98 2.55
C ARG A 87 -4.70 4.93 3.15
N CYS A 88 -4.22 4.05 4.03
CA CYS A 88 -5.08 3.10 4.74
C CYS A 88 -6.16 3.79 5.60
N ILE A 89 -6.05 5.09 5.86
CA ILE A 89 -7.10 5.86 6.54
C ILE A 89 -8.46 5.73 5.85
N TYR A 90 -8.49 5.74 4.49
CA TYR A 90 -9.73 5.55 3.73
C TYR A 90 -10.37 4.19 4.00
N SER A 91 -9.58 3.15 4.09
CA SER A 91 -10.04 1.81 4.39
C SER A 91 -10.50 1.67 5.84
N TYR A 92 -9.78 2.28 6.78
CA TYR A 92 -10.14 2.23 8.19
C TYR A 92 -11.44 2.97 8.48
N VAL A 93 -11.65 4.12 7.84
CA VAL A 93 -12.92 4.84 7.92
C VAL A 93 -14.05 4.02 7.28
N ALA A 94 -13.84 3.43 6.12
CA ALA A 94 -14.83 2.56 5.50
C ALA A 94 -15.25 1.38 6.40
N LEU A 95 -14.29 0.78 7.11
CA LEU A 95 -14.57 -0.27 8.10
C LEU A 95 -15.30 0.28 9.33
N ALA A 96 -14.89 1.44 9.85
CA ALA A 96 -15.52 2.08 10.99
C ALA A 96 -16.99 2.43 10.71
N GLU A 97 -17.25 2.92 9.51
CA GLU A 97 -18.58 3.25 8.98
C GLU A 97 -19.39 2.02 8.51
N LYS A 98 -18.85 0.80 8.66
CA LYS A 98 -19.47 -0.45 8.19
C LYS A 98 -19.79 -0.48 6.68
N ARG A 99 -19.01 0.27 5.89
CA ARG A 99 -19.12 0.35 4.42
C ARG A 99 -18.14 -0.58 3.70
N ALA A 100 -17.29 -1.28 4.44
CA ALA A 100 -16.35 -2.24 3.92
C ALA A 100 -16.28 -3.49 4.79
N HIS A 101 -15.80 -4.58 4.19
CA HIS A 101 -15.52 -5.83 4.89
C HIS A 101 -14.04 -6.10 4.89
N LEU A 102 -13.53 -6.60 6.01
CA LEU A 102 -12.16 -7.05 6.12
C LEU A 102 -12.04 -8.46 5.52
N CYS A 103 -11.19 -8.58 4.50
CA CYS A 103 -10.85 -9.86 3.90
C CYS A 103 -9.35 -10.11 4.03
N TYR A 104 -8.96 -11.35 4.28
CA TYR A 104 -7.56 -11.76 4.32
C TYR A 104 -7.17 -12.41 3.00
N VAL A 105 -6.06 -11.93 2.41
CA VAL A 105 -5.52 -12.49 1.16
C VAL A 105 -4.26 -13.26 1.49
N SER A 106 -4.17 -14.49 1.01
CA SER A 106 -2.96 -15.28 1.17
C SER A 106 -1.85 -14.78 0.22
N LYS A 107 -0.61 -15.06 0.56
CA LYS A 107 0.56 -14.77 -0.29
C LYS A 107 0.47 -15.43 -1.69
N ARG A 108 -0.40 -16.43 -1.86
CA ARG A 108 -0.63 -17.08 -3.16
C ARG A 108 -1.44 -16.23 -4.14
N HIS A 109 -2.19 -15.26 -3.66
CA HIS A 109 -3.04 -14.40 -4.49
C HIS A 109 -2.36 -13.09 -4.88
N SER A 110 -1.22 -12.79 -4.29
CA SER A 110 -0.48 -11.58 -4.59
C SER A 110 0.97 -11.72 -4.17
N PHE A 111 1.86 -11.35 -5.06
CA PHE A 111 3.29 -11.34 -4.82
C PHE A 111 3.88 -10.04 -5.39
N ARG A 112 4.99 -9.61 -4.82
CA ARG A 112 5.70 -8.42 -5.25
C ARG A 112 6.71 -8.80 -6.31
N ILE A 113 6.64 -8.16 -7.47
CA ILE A 113 7.63 -8.30 -8.54
C ILE A 113 8.70 -7.21 -8.35
N GLN A 114 9.95 -7.64 -8.23
CA GLN A 114 11.11 -6.76 -8.28
C GLN A 114 11.89 -7.06 -9.55
N ILE A 115 12.32 -6.03 -10.27
CA ILE A 115 12.92 -6.18 -11.59
C ILE A 115 14.25 -6.93 -11.57
N GLU A 116 14.99 -6.89 -10.46
CA GLU A 116 16.22 -7.66 -10.27
C GLU A 116 16.00 -9.16 -10.03
N ASN A 117 14.78 -9.57 -9.74
CA ASN A 117 14.46 -10.99 -9.50
C ASN A 117 13.81 -11.64 -10.72
N ARG A 118 14.61 -12.09 -11.67
CA ARG A 118 14.17 -12.65 -12.95
C ARG A 118 13.29 -13.89 -12.81
N SER A 119 13.38 -14.66 -11.73
CA SER A 119 12.52 -15.82 -11.50
C SER A 119 11.05 -15.46 -11.35
N LEU A 120 10.75 -14.23 -10.93
CA LEU A 120 9.38 -13.75 -10.81
C LEU A 120 8.70 -13.52 -12.17
N TYR A 121 9.45 -13.29 -13.23
CA TYR A 121 8.91 -13.13 -14.58
C TYR A 121 8.29 -14.44 -15.09
N GLU A 122 8.90 -15.58 -14.80
CA GLU A 122 8.32 -16.88 -15.13
C GLU A 122 7.06 -17.15 -14.31
N THR A 123 7.08 -16.78 -13.03
CA THR A 123 5.89 -16.83 -12.16
C THR A 123 4.78 -15.96 -12.72
N PHE A 124 5.12 -14.75 -13.20
CA PHE A 124 4.17 -13.85 -13.84
C PHE A 124 3.51 -14.48 -15.07
N LYS A 125 4.29 -15.07 -15.97
CA LYS A 125 3.79 -15.77 -17.16
C LYS A 125 2.85 -16.91 -16.77
N GLN A 126 3.19 -17.67 -15.74
CA GLN A 126 2.39 -18.80 -15.26
C GLN A 126 1.03 -18.37 -14.72
N TYR A 127 0.97 -17.27 -13.93
CA TYR A 127 -0.26 -16.83 -13.29
C TYR A 127 -1.09 -15.87 -14.14
N ASN A 128 -0.51 -15.28 -15.19
CA ASN A 128 -1.17 -14.33 -16.09
C ASN A 128 -2.04 -13.29 -15.37
N PRO A 129 -1.45 -12.47 -14.47
CA PRO A 129 -2.21 -11.53 -13.67
C PRO A 129 -2.83 -10.44 -14.56
N LYS A 130 -4.07 -10.07 -14.29
CA LYS A 130 -4.76 -8.98 -15.01
C LYS A 130 -4.18 -7.60 -14.67
N LEU A 131 -3.58 -7.47 -13.52
CA LEU A 131 -3.02 -6.22 -13.01
C LEU A 131 -1.73 -6.52 -12.25
N PHE A 132 -0.70 -5.75 -12.51
CA PHE A 132 0.60 -5.93 -11.89
C PHE A 132 1.36 -4.61 -11.80
N CYS A 133 2.34 -4.57 -10.92
CA CYS A 133 3.31 -3.50 -10.81
C CYS A 133 4.70 -4.10 -10.66
N MET A 134 5.62 -3.68 -11.49
CA MET A 134 7.03 -4.04 -11.40
C MET A 134 7.76 -2.95 -10.63
N ASN A 135 8.43 -3.34 -9.55
CA ASN A 135 9.13 -2.38 -8.72
C ASN A 135 10.61 -2.30 -9.12
N ASP A 136 11.06 -1.09 -9.44
CA ASP A 136 12.47 -0.76 -9.46
C ASP A 136 12.99 -0.62 -8.02
N SER A 137 14.23 -0.96 -7.79
CA SER A 137 14.89 -0.84 -6.49
C SER A 137 16.33 -0.35 -6.66
N GLU A 138 16.91 0.12 -5.57
CA GLU A 138 18.32 0.52 -5.53
C GLU A 138 19.30 -0.64 -5.87
N ARG A 139 18.81 -1.89 -5.82
CA ARG A 139 19.59 -3.08 -6.14
C ARG A 139 19.53 -3.45 -7.62
N ALA A 140 18.57 -2.89 -8.36
CA ALA A 140 18.42 -3.15 -9.77
C ALA A 140 19.54 -2.50 -10.58
N LYS A 141 20.12 -3.25 -11.48
CA LYS A 141 21.15 -2.81 -12.42
C LYS A 141 20.49 -2.37 -13.73
N ASP A 142 21.25 -1.71 -14.59
CA ASP A 142 20.74 -1.30 -15.91
C ASP A 142 20.34 -2.49 -16.79
N GLU A 143 21.02 -3.63 -16.64
CA GLU A 143 20.64 -4.89 -17.29
C GLU A 143 19.27 -5.40 -16.84
N ASP A 144 18.91 -5.24 -15.55
CA ASP A 144 17.62 -5.65 -15.01
C ASP A 144 16.52 -4.72 -15.54
N ARG A 145 16.81 -3.42 -15.64
CA ARG A 145 15.91 -2.42 -16.23
C ARG A 145 15.66 -2.70 -17.70
N ALA A 146 16.74 -2.95 -18.47
CA ALA A 146 16.61 -3.31 -19.88
C ALA A 146 15.80 -4.61 -20.08
N PHE A 147 16.04 -5.61 -19.24
CA PHE A 147 15.25 -6.85 -19.26
C PHE A 147 13.77 -6.60 -18.94
N ALA A 148 13.47 -5.78 -17.95
CA ALA A 148 12.10 -5.42 -17.57
C ALA A 148 11.38 -4.70 -18.70
N ILE A 149 12.04 -3.75 -19.38
CA ILE A 149 11.51 -3.03 -20.54
C ILE A 149 11.18 -4.01 -21.67
N ASN A 150 12.11 -4.89 -22.02
CA ASN A 150 11.92 -5.89 -23.08
C ASN A 150 10.78 -6.85 -22.72
N PHE A 151 10.67 -7.25 -21.46
CA PHE A 151 9.59 -8.12 -20.99
C PHE A 151 8.22 -7.44 -21.13
N ILE A 152 8.08 -6.17 -20.69
CA ILE A 152 6.83 -5.42 -20.83
C ILE A 152 6.49 -5.21 -22.29
N SER A 153 7.47 -4.83 -23.14
CA SER A 153 7.26 -4.65 -24.57
C SER A 153 6.81 -5.94 -25.28
N SER A 154 7.25 -7.10 -24.77
CA SER A 154 6.79 -8.39 -25.31
C SER A 154 5.35 -8.72 -24.93
N LEU A 155 4.88 -8.23 -23.77
CA LEU A 155 3.50 -8.41 -23.33
C LEU A 155 2.54 -7.42 -24.00
N PHE A 156 3.01 -6.22 -24.26
CA PHE A 156 2.24 -5.12 -24.85
C PHE A 156 2.95 -4.58 -26.10
N PRO A 157 2.94 -5.33 -27.22
CA PRO A 157 3.68 -4.98 -28.43
C PRO A 157 3.08 -3.79 -29.18
N VAL A 158 1.81 -3.47 -28.91
CA VAL A 158 1.10 -2.34 -29.53
C VAL A 158 0.90 -1.26 -28.50
N LYS A 159 1.33 -0.04 -28.81
CA LYS A 159 1.08 1.12 -27.96
C LYS A 159 -0.43 1.35 -27.81
N SER A 160 -0.85 1.71 -26.61
CA SER A 160 -2.22 2.16 -26.38
C SER A 160 -2.44 3.55 -27.01
N GLU A 161 -3.68 3.92 -27.26
CA GLU A 161 -4.05 5.25 -27.76
C GLU A 161 -3.64 6.41 -26.81
N PHE A 162 -3.34 6.10 -25.55
CA PHE A 162 -2.94 7.05 -24.52
C PHE A 162 -1.42 7.21 -24.41
N GLU A 163 -0.63 6.38 -25.09
CA GLU A 163 0.84 6.48 -25.09
C GLU A 163 1.30 7.45 -26.18
N LYS A 164 2.04 8.49 -25.75
CA LYS A 164 2.64 9.50 -26.64
C LYS A 164 3.92 9.03 -27.27
#